data_efef6f9cba895e9f32f81f1f3bc9dc30
#
_entry.id   efef6f9cba895e9f32f81f1f3bc9dc30
#
_cell.length_a   1.000
_cell.length_b   1.000
_cell.length_c   1.000
_cell.angle_alpha   90.00
_cell.angle_beta   90.00
_cell.angle_gamma   90.00
#
_symmetry.space_group_name_H-M   'P 1'
#
loop_
_entity.id
_entity.type
_entity.pdbx_description
1 polymer ?
#
loop_
_entity_poly.entity_id
_entity_poly.type
_entity_poly.pdbx_seq_one_letter_code
_entity_poly.pdbx_strand_id
1 'polypeptide(L)'
;MVTTRIQVKEYLKEYLLGKYNDGVDGPLRIPPSSDLYELCYNLVGKRPVSAGPDSGNVELVLRNRTSCKDPRVYNWFCPRHQLLIERKVKLMMRAEFHDFVDLHHHRYGMTYVDAIAEFMNRFGIVSLSEETLVKDYQRYRNRVRPHEKRYYKKCNDK
;
A
#
# COMPACT_ATOMS: atom_id res chain seq x y z
N MET A 1 20.85 15.65 0.04
CA MET A 1 19.90 14.52 0.02
C MET A 1 19.25 14.50 -1.36
N VAL A 2 19.25 13.38 -2.06
CA VAL A 2 18.64 13.27 -3.39
C VAL A 2 17.26 12.64 -3.22
N THR A 3 16.25 13.27 -3.82
CA THR A 3 14.86 12.80 -3.79
C THR A 3 14.35 12.62 -5.21
N THR A 4 13.33 11.79 -5.37
CA THR A 4 12.57 11.62 -6.61
C THR A 4 11.09 11.53 -6.28
N ARG A 5 10.23 11.89 -7.24
CA ARG A 5 8.79 11.85 -7.04
C ARG A 5 8.14 10.75 -7.86
N ILE A 6 7.16 10.10 -7.27
CA ILE A 6 6.32 9.11 -7.92
C ILE A 6 4.85 9.48 -7.78
N GLN A 7 4.06 9.08 -8.77
CA GLN A 7 2.61 9.24 -8.72
C GLN A 7 1.98 7.95 -8.24
N VAL A 8 1.21 8.02 -7.14
CA VAL A 8 0.40 6.94 -6.61
C VAL A 8 -1.00 7.44 -6.26
N LYS A 9 -1.95 6.55 -6.02
CA LYS A 9 -3.29 6.93 -5.55
C LYS A 9 -3.22 7.57 -4.17
N GLU A 10 -4.11 8.54 -3.89
CA GLU A 10 -4.04 9.35 -2.68
C GLU A 10 -4.07 8.50 -1.40
N TYR A 11 -4.97 7.53 -1.29
CA TYR A 11 -5.02 6.64 -0.11
C TYR A 11 -3.75 5.80 0.09
N LEU A 12 -2.99 5.52 -0.98
CA LEU A 12 -1.70 4.83 -0.88
C LEU A 12 -0.60 5.79 -0.39
N LYS A 13 -0.67 7.07 -0.78
CA LYS A 13 0.21 8.11 -0.23
C LYS A 13 -0.03 8.26 1.27
N GLU A 14 -1.30 8.40 1.69
CA GLU A 14 -1.69 8.50 3.10
C GLU A 14 -1.17 7.30 3.90
N TYR A 15 -1.38 6.08 3.40
CA TYR A 15 -0.85 4.85 4.01
C TYR A 15 0.67 4.86 4.14
N LEU A 16 1.40 5.27 3.09
CA LEU A 16 2.87 5.35 3.13
C LEU A 16 3.37 6.39 4.13
N LEU A 17 2.72 7.55 4.19
CA LEU A 17 3.05 8.59 5.16
C LEU A 17 2.77 8.12 6.59
N GLY A 18 1.64 7.50 6.84
CA GLY A 18 1.31 6.92 8.15
C GLY A 18 2.26 5.81 8.57
N LYS A 19 2.79 5.04 7.61
CA LYS A 19 3.70 3.93 7.90
C LYS A 19 5.14 4.35 8.14
N TYR A 20 5.64 5.34 7.41
CA TYR A 20 7.07 5.67 7.38
C TYR A 20 7.41 7.07 7.87
N ASN A 21 6.44 7.97 7.96
CA ASN A 21 6.63 9.37 8.36
C ASN A 21 5.67 9.81 9.48
N ASP A 22 5.04 8.87 10.20
CA ASP A 22 4.06 9.15 11.27
C ASP A 22 2.93 10.11 10.84
N GLY A 23 2.54 10.05 9.56
CA GLY A 23 1.50 10.90 8.98
C GLY A 23 1.94 12.32 8.61
N VAL A 24 3.20 12.67 8.79
CA VAL A 24 3.73 14.00 8.47
C VAL A 24 4.08 14.08 6.98
N ASP A 25 3.61 15.12 6.29
CA ASP A 25 3.99 15.39 4.90
C ASP A 25 5.49 15.67 4.79
N GLY A 26 6.13 15.03 3.82
CA GLY A 26 7.56 15.19 3.60
C GLY A 26 8.17 14.05 2.81
N PRO A 27 9.49 14.12 2.55
CA PRO A 27 10.20 13.08 1.82
C PRO A 27 10.19 11.75 2.58
N LEU A 28 9.67 10.72 1.93
CA LEU A 28 9.49 9.38 2.50
C LEU A 28 10.82 8.66 2.66
N ARG A 29 11.12 8.20 3.86
CA ARG A 29 12.34 7.45 4.20
C ARG A 29 12.04 5.97 4.39
N ILE A 30 12.02 5.23 3.30
CA ILE A 30 11.76 3.79 3.34
C ILE A 30 12.99 3.08 3.94
N PRO A 31 12.80 2.17 4.92
CA PRO A 31 13.90 1.40 5.50
C PRO A 31 14.59 0.53 4.43
N PRO A 32 15.94 0.45 4.43
CA PRO A 32 16.69 -0.34 3.45
C PRO A 32 16.41 -1.85 3.50
N SER A 33 15.88 -2.33 4.64
CA SER A 33 15.52 -3.74 4.84
C SER A 33 14.16 -4.11 4.29
N SER A 34 13.38 -3.14 3.77
CA SER A 34 12.04 -3.41 3.25
C SER A 34 12.08 -3.82 1.78
N ASP A 35 11.22 -4.79 1.42
CA ASP A 35 11.02 -5.21 0.03
C ASP A 35 10.68 -4.06 -0.91
N LEU A 36 9.96 -3.05 -0.39
CA LEU A 36 9.60 -1.86 -1.16
C LEU A 36 10.85 -1.04 -1.52
N TYR A 37 11.77 -0.88 -0.58
CA TYR A 37 13.03 -0.19 -0.85
C TYR A 37 13.85 -0.92 -1.91
N GLU A 38 13.98 -2.24 -1.79
CA GLU A 38 14.67 -3.08 -2.78
C GLU A 38 14.06 -2.95 -4.17
N LEU A 39 12.73 -3.00 -4.25
CA LEU A 39 12.01 -2.80 -5.51
C LEU A 39 12.32 -1.42 -6.11
N CYS A 40 12.21 -0.35 -5.32
CA CYS A 40 12.52 1.01 -5.76
C CYS A 40 13.97 1.12 -6.24
N TYR A 41 14.92 0.54 -5.50
CA TYR A 41 16.34 0.55 -5.87
C TYR A 41 16.61 -0.18 -7.19
N ASN A 42 15.93 -1.29 -7.43
CA ASN A 42 16.06 -2.06 -8.68
C ASN A 42 15.47 -1.33 -9.88
N LEU A 43 14.33 -0.64 -9.68
CA LEU A 43 13.58 0.04 -10.72
C LEU A 43 14.08 1.45 -11.05
N VAL A 44 14.82 2.10 -10.13
CA VAL A 44 15.36 3.43 -10.38
C VAL A 44 16.34 3.40 -11.54
N GLY A 45 16.14 4.30 -12.49
CA GLY A 45 16.93 4.44 -13.72
C GLY A 45 17.59 5.80 -13.85
N LYS A 46 18.38 5.96 -14.89
CA LYS A 46 18.92 7.26 -15.30
C LYS A 46 17.76 8.11 -15.88
N ARG A 47 17.78 9.40 -15.59
CA ARG A 47 16.81 10.33 -16.14
C ARG A 47 17.10 10.55 -17.62
N PRO A 48 16.14 10.33 -18.53
CA PRO A 48 16.29 10.69 -19.93
C PRO A 48 16.40 12.21 -20.10
N VAL A 49 17.15 12.65 -21.10
CA VAL A 49 17.29 14.09 -21.42
C VAL A 49 15.91 14.72 -21.78
N SER A 50 15.02 13.92 -22.37
CA SER A 50 13.67 14.32 -22.75
C SER A 50 12.65 14.25 -21.62
N ALA A 51 13.04 13.78 -20.43
CA ALA A 51 12.11 13.68 -19.31
C ALA A 51 11.77 15.08 -18.77
N GLY A 52 10.47 15.38 -18.70
CA GLY A 52 9.96 16.56 -18.02
C GLY A 52 10.27 16.57 -16.51
N PRO A 53 9.90 17.62 -15.78
CA PRO A 53 10.07 17.68 -14.34
C PRO A 53 9.33 16.51 -13.65
N ASP A 54 9.84 16.05 -12.51
CA ASP A 54 9.18 15.01 -11.73
C ASP A 54 7.81 15.50 -11.25
N SER A 55 6.77 14.88 -11.79
CA SER A 55 5.38 15.10 -11.38
C SER A 55 4.92 13.90 -10.56
N GLY A 56 4.77 14.06 -9.25
CA GLY A 56 4.29 12.99 -8.39
C GLY A 56 3.84 13.53 -7.05
N ASN A 57 2.94 12.81 -6.40
CA ASN A 57 2.38 13.18 -5.11
C ASN A 57 3.15 12.59 -3.90
N VAL A 58 4.12 11.71 -4.14
CA VAL A 58 4.98 11.13 -3.11
C VAL A 58 6.44 11.39 -3.45
N GLU A 59 7.17 12.00 -2.52
CA GLU A 59 8.60 12.23 -2.63
C GLU A 59 9.36 11.14 -1.88
N LEU A 60 10.26 10.45 -2.57
CA LEU A 60 11.08 9.37 -2.03
C LEU A 60 12.52 9.83 -1.82
N VAL A 61 13.10 9.52 -0.68
CA VAL A 61 14.53 9.74 -0.41
C VAL A 61 15.33 8.57 -1.00
N LEU A 62 16.23 8.90 -1.92
CA LEU A 62 17.18 7.94 -2.48
C LEU A 62 18.46 7.96 -1.64
N ARG A 63 18.79 6.83 -1.01
CA ARG A 63 20.03 6.68 -0.26
C ARG A 63 21.18 6.28 -1.17
N ASN A 64 22.35 6.88 -0.92
CA ASN A 64 23.57 6.43 -1.56
C ASN A 64 23.98 5.07 -0.96
N ARG A 65 24.01 4.05 -1.80
CA ARG A 65 24.64 2.76 -1.47
C ARG A 65 26.03 2.74 -2.10
N THR A 66 27.01 2.24 -1.39
CA THR A 66 28.41 2.13 -1.83
C THR A 66 28.59 1.30 -3.10
N SER A 67 27.60 0.54 -3.52
CA SER A 67 27.64 -0.31 -4.71
C SER A 67 26.62 0.15 -5.75
N CYS A 68 27.10 0.56 -6.92
CA CYS A 68 26.46 0.50 -8.24
C CYS A 68 25.53 1.64 -8.70
N LYS A 69 24.70 2.28 -7.89
CA LYS A 69 23.77 3.33 -8.39
C LYS A 69 23.93 4.62 -7.58
N ASP A 70 24.67 5.58 -8.13
CA ASP A 70 24.72 6.93 -7.54
C ASP A 70 23.35 7.62 -7.71
N PRO A 71 22.66 8.05 -6.61
CA PRO A 71 21.40 8.73 -6.69
C PRO A 71 21.41 10.05 -7.47
N ARG A 72 22.59 10.67 -7.62
CA ARG A 72 22.75 11.88 -8.44
C ARG A 72 22.49 11.61 -9.92
N VAL A 73 22.72 10.37 -10.38
CA VAL A 73 22.55 9.91 -11.76
C VAL A 73 21.29 9.06 -11.92
N TYR A 74 21.03 8.21 -10.92
CA TYR A 74 19.89 7.29 -10.91
C TYR A 74 18.80 7.83 -9.98
N ASN A 75 17.95 8.71 -10.51
CA ASN A 75 16.92 9.42 -9.75
C ASN A 75 15.58 9.53 -10.49
N TRP A 76 15.29 8.60 -11.39
CA TRP A 76 14.10 8.68 -12.21
C TRP A 76 13.36 7.33 -12.31
N PHE A 77 12.04 7.38 -12.22
CA PHE A 77 11.16 6.25 -12.45
C PHE A 77 10.33 6.46 -13.70
N CYS A 78 10.45 5.56 -14.68
CA CYS A 78 9.56 5.60 -15.84
C CYS A 78 8.10 5.28 -15.43
N PRO A 79 7.09 5.69 -16.20
CA PRO A 79 5.68 5.46 -15.87
C PRO A 79 5.35 3.98 -15.57
N ARG A 80 5.95 3.05 -16.31
CA ARG A 80 5.79 1.61 -16.07
C ARG A 80 6.34 1.19 -14.70
N HIS A 81 7.47 1.73 -14.28
CA HIS A 81 8.06 1.45 -12.96
C HIS A 81 7.21 2.03 -11.83
N GLN A 82 6.65 3.23 -12.01
CA GLN A 82 5.72 3.82 -11.05
C GLN A 82 4.48 2.94 -10.82
N LEU A 83 3.91 2.37 -11.89
CA LEU A 83 2.80 1.42 -11.78
C LEU A 83 3.18 0.12 -11.02
N LEU A 84 4.40 -0.37 -11.19
CA LEU A 84 4.88 -1.54 -10.44
C LEU A 84 5.02 -1.22 -8.95
N ILE A 85 5.57 -0.05 -8.62
CA ILE A 85 5.69 0.42 -7.24
C ILE A 85 4.28 0.59 -6.62
N GLU A 86 3.36 1.25 -7.32
CA GLU A 86 1.97 1.41 -6.86
C GLU A 86 1.29 0.07 -6.57
N ARG A 87 1.46 -0.91 -7.47
CA ARG A 87 0.94 -2.27 -7.26
C ARG A 87 1.53 -2.94 -6.03
N LYS A 88 2.84 -2.82 -5.81
CA LYS A 88 3.50 -3.37 -4.61
C LYS A 88 2.97 -2.72 -3.35
N VAL A 89 2.87 -1.39 -3.32
CA VAL A 89 2.33 -0.64 -2.17
C VAL A 89 0.89 -1.07 -1.88
N LYS A 90 0.06 -1.20 -2.91
CA LYS A 90 -1.33 -1.66 -2.76
C LYS A 90 -1.40 -3.07 -2.17
N LEU A 91 -0.55 -3.99 -2.61
CA LEU A 91 -0.50 -5.34 -2.06
C LEU A 91 -0.03 -5.35 -0.60
N MET A 92 0.98 -4.55 -0.26
CA MET A 92 1.46 -4.39 1.11
C MET A 92 0.37 -3.85 2.03
N MET A 93 -0.30 -2.77 1.61
CA MET A 93 -1.40 -2.17 2.37
C MET A 93 -2.53 -3.19 2.61
N ARG A 94 -2.92 -3.95 1.57
CA ARG A 94 -3.97 -4.96 1.70
C ARG A 94 -3.59 -6.11 2.65
N ALA A 95 -2.38 -6.62 2.54
CA ALA A 95 -1.90 -7.68 3.43
C ALA A 95 -1.92 -7.19 4.88
N GLU A 96 -1.33 -6.04 5.16
CA GLU A 96 -1.31 -5.44 6.50
C GLU A 96 -2.72 -5.13 7.02
N PHE A 97 -3.61 -4.66 6.15
CA PHE A 97 -5.01 -4.40 6.48
C PHE A 97 -5.75 -5.67 6.89
N HIS A 98 -5.63 -6.75 6.11
CA HIS A 98 -6.29 -8.01 6.42
C HIS A 98 -5.76 -8.62 7.73
N ASP A 99 -4.44 -8.63 7.91
CA ASP A 99 -3.81 -9.13 9.14
C ASP A 99 -4.19 -8.29 10.36
N PHE A 100 -4.28 -6.97 10.20
CA PHE A 100 -4.69 -6.06 11.27
C PHE A 100 -6.13 -6.32 11.72
N VAL A 101 -7.06 -6.42 10.76
CA VAL A 101 -8.48 -6.66 11.07
C VAL A 101 -8.68 -8.05 11.69
N ASP A 102 -8.03 -9.09 11.15
CA ASP A 102 -8.08 -10.43 11.71
C ASP A 102 -7.54 -10.48 13.14
N LEU A 103 -6.40 -9.83 13.39
CA LEU A 103 -5.80 -9.77 14.72
C LEU A 103 -6.71 -9.05 15.73
N HIS A 104 -7.25 -7.89 15.37
CA HIS A 104 -8.09 -7.10 16.27
C HIS A 104 -9.42 -7.77 16.55
N HIS A 105 -9.99 -8.42 15.56
CA HIS A 105 -11.22 -9.17 15.75
C HIS A 105 -11.02 -10.41 16.63
N HIS A 106 -10.03 -11.26 16.33
CA HIS A 106 -9.86 -12.54 17.03
C HIS A 106 -9.17 -12.41 18.40
N ARG A 107 -8.23 -11.48 18.53
CA ARG A 107 -7.47 -11.33 19.79
C ARG A 107 -8.07 -10.32 20.74
N TYR A 108 -8.63 -9.23 20.23
CA TYR A 108 -9.16 -8.15 21.06
C TYR A 108 -10.69 -8.10 21.07
N GLY A 109 -11.38 -8.96 20.32
CA GLY A 109 -12.84 -9.03 20.30
C GLY A 109 -13.52 -7.81 19.67
N MET A 110 -12.79 -7.00 18.90
CA MET A 110 -13.35 -5.84 18.21
C MET A 110 -14.30 -6.28 17.09
N THR A 111 -15.31 -5.44 16.80
CA THR A 111 -16.10 -5.65 15.58
C THR A 111 -15.25 -5.42 14.34
N TYR A 112 -15.61 -6.01 13.20
CA TYR A 112 -14.86 -5.77 11.95
C TYR A 112 -14.88 -4.29 11.53
N VAL A 113 -16.00 -3.61 11.76
CA VAL A 113 -16.15 -2.18 11.42
C VAL A 113 -15.23 -1.33 12.29
N ASP A 114 -15.20 -1.56 13.60
CA ASP A 114 -14.33 -0.82 14.52
C ASP A 114 -12.84 -1.07 14.21
N ALA A 115 -12.48 -2.31 13.88
CA ALA A 115 -11.10 -2.64 13.50
C ALA A 115 -10.68 -1.95 12.19
N ILE A 116 -11.60 -1.81 11.23
CA ILE A 116 -11.37 -1.10 9.98
C ILE A 116 -11.20 0.41 10.24
N ALA A 117 -12.08 1.00 11.05
CA ALA A 117 -11.98 2.41 11.45
C ALA A 117 -10.65 2.69 12.17
N GLU A 118 -10.23 1.79 13.06
CA GLU A 118 -8.94 1.90 13.76
C GLU A 118 -7.74 1.81 12.80
N PHE A 119 -7.79 0.93 11.80
CA PHE A 119 -6.77 0.86 10.76
C PHE A 119 -6.67 2.17 9.99
N MET A 120 -7.81 2.74 9.57
CA MET A 120 -7.85 4.02 8.86
C MET A 120 -7.26 5.15 9.70
N ASN A 121 -7.65 5.22 10.99
CA ASN A 121 -7.13 6.21 11.92
C ASN A 121 -5.62 6.07 12.13
N ARG A 122 -5.14 4.85 12.32
CA ARG A 122 -3.72 4.56 12.54
C ARG A 122 -2.82 5.03 11.40
N PHE A 123 -3.26 4.89 10.16
CA PHE A 123 -2.48 5.28 8.98
C PHE A 123 -2.90 6.64 8.40
N GLY A 124 -3.90 7.32 9.00
CA GLY A 124 -4.38 8.61 8.53
C GLY A 124 -5.05 8.53 7.14
N ILE A 125 -5.73 7.41 6.83
CA ILE A 125 -6.37 7.21 5.53
C ILE A 125 -7.73 7.89 5.54
N VAL A 126 -7.87 8.96 4.75
CA VAL A 126 -9.11 9.75 4.63
C VAL A 126 -9.71 9.64 3.22
N SER A 127 -8.88 9.47 2.20
CA SER A 127 -9.30 9.47 0.79
C SER A 127 -9.99 8.17 0.34
N LEU A 128 -10.02 7.14 1.19
CA LEU A 128 -10.70 5.88 0.93
C LEU A 128 -11.91 5.74 1.86
N SER A 129 -13.08 5.38 1.33
CA SER A 129 -14.26 5.18 2.16
C SER A 129 -14.18 3.88 2.98
N GLU A 130 -14.65 3.93 4.21
CA GLU A 130 -14.76 2.77 5.10
C GLU A 130 -15.53 1.62 4.45
N GLU A 131 -16.64 1.91 3.76
CA GLU A 131 -17.43 0.91 3.04
C GLU A 131 -16.62 0.13 1.99
N THR A 132 -15.65 0.80 1.33
CA THR A 132 -14.78 0.15 0.35
C THR A 132 -13.88 -0.87 1.03
N LEU A 133 -13.34 -0.54 2.20
CA LEU A 133 -12.52 -1.45 2.99
C LEU A 133 -13.35 -2.60 3.58
N VAL A 134 -14.56 -2.33 4.04
CA VAL A 134 -15.51 -3.37 4.50
C VAL A 134 -15.79 -4.38 3.39
N LYS A 135 -16.08 -3.90 2.18
CA LYS A 135 -16.32 -4.78 1.01
C LYS A 135 -15.06 -5.56 0.61
N ASP A 136 -13.88 -4.93 0.67
CA ASP A 136 -12.60 -5.61 0.38
C ASP A 136 -12.32 -6.73 1.39
N TYR A 137 -12.52 -6.45 2.68
CA TYR A 137 -12.35 -7.43 3.75
C TYR A 137 -13.37 -8.58 3.66
N GLN A 138 -14.63 -8.29 3.35
CA GLN A 138 -15.65 -9.33 3.15
C GLN A 138 -15.29 -10.27 1.98
N ARG A 139 -14.78 -9.72 0.87
CA ARG A 139 -14.29 -10.53 -0.26
C ARG A 139 -13.10 -11.39 0.12
N TYR A 140 -12.16 -10.84 0.89
CA TYR A 140 -11.02 -11.58 1.42
C TYR A 140 -11.49 -12.73 2.31
N ARG A 141 -12.33 -12.47 3.30
CA ARG A 141 -12.87 -13.48 4.22
C ARG A 141 -13.62 -14.60 3.49
N ASN A 142 -14.46 -14.25 2.52
CA ASN A 142 -15.20 -15.24 1.72
C ASN A 142 -14.29 -16.14 0.86
N ARG A 143 -13.11 -15.63 0.50
CA ARG A 143 -12.10 -16.41 -0.24
C ARG A 143 -11.33 -17.36 0.67
N VAL A 144 -10.95 -16.87 1.87
CA VAL A 144 -10.17 -17.66 2.84
C VAL A 144 -11.05 -18.66 3.58
N ARG A 145 -12.29 -18.28 3.86
CA ARG A 145 -13.29 -19.12 4.56
C ARG A 145 -14.60 -19.11 3.76
N PRO A 146 -14.68 -19.87 2.65
CA PRO A 146 -15.90 -19.93 1.85
C PRO A 146 -17.05 -20.50 2.69
N HIS A 147 -18.18 -19.80 2.67
CA HIS A 147 -19.39 -20.32 3.27
C HIS A 147 -19.87 -21.56 2.51
N GLU A 148 -20.12 -22.65 3.22
CA GLU A 148 -20.80 -23.81 2.64
C GLU A 148 -22.18 -23.38 2.16
N LYS A 149 -22.47 -23.64 0.87
CA LYS A 149 -23.80 -23.40 0.32
C LYS A 149 -24.78 -24.37 0.99
N ARG A 150 -25.67 -23.85 1.84
CA ARG A 150 -26.76 -24.66 2.36
C ARG A 150 -27.69 -25.01 1.21
N TYR A 151 -27.68 -26.25 0.77
CA TYR A 151 -28.68 -26.78 -0.15
C TYR A 151 -29.97 -27.01 0.62
N TYR A 152 -30.94 -26.11 0.47
CA TYR A 152 -32.30 -26.38 0.90
C TYR A 152 -32.87 -27.44 -0.04
N LYS A 153 -33.09 -28.67 0.45
CA LYS A 153 -33.95 -29.61 -0.26
C LYS A 153 -35.34 -28.99 -0.32
N LYS A 154 -35.85 -28.68 -1.55
CA LYS A 154 -37.26 -28.39 -1.73
C LYS A 154 -38.01 -29.64 -1.30
N CYS A 155 -38.79 -29.55 -0.19
CA CYS A 155 -39.80 -30.55 0.11
C CYS A 155 -40.83 -30.46 -1.03
N ASN A 156 -40.82 -31.42 -1.93
CA ASN A 156 -41.95 -31.61 -2.84
C ASN A 156 -43.04 -32.24 -2.00
N ASP A 157 -43.97 -31.44 -1.51
CA ASP A 157 -45.24 -31.91 -1.01
C ASP A 157 -45.98 -32.53 -2.17
N LYS A 158 -46.31 -33.84 -2.00
CA LYS A 158 -47.20 -34.59 -2.87
C LYS A 158 -48.65 -34.26 -2.52
#